data_629cd946d96b7615d0e3504017d7c5c3
#
_entry.id   629cd946d96b7615d0e3504017d7c5c3
#
_cell.length_a   1.000
_cell.length_b   1.000
_cell.length_c   1.000
_cell.angle_alpha   90.00
_cell.angle_beta   90.00
_cell.angle_gamma   90.00
#
_symmetry.space_group_name_H-M   'P 1'
#
loop_
_entity.id
_entity.type
_entity.pdbx_description
1 polymer ?
#
loop_
_entity_poly.entity_id
_entity_poly.type
_entity_poly.pdbx_seq_one_letter_code
_entity_poly.pdbx_strand_id
1 'polypeptide(L)'
;MGQKVNPISNRLGIIRGWDSNWFGGRNFGDNILEDSKIRKYLDARLAKASVSRIVIERTPKLITITVCTSRPGIIIGKGGAEVDKLKEELKKITDKDVQINIFEVKKPDLDANIVGKSIARQVEGKIAYRRAIKMAIANAMRMGAEGIKVQICGRLNGAEMARKEMFKVGRSPLHTLRADIEYCQWEALTKVGLLGIKVWICRGEVYGKRDLAPNFTQEKETRGNNNFNGGRKFRNKRNNNR
;
A
#
# COMPACT_ATOMS: atom_id res chain seq x y z
N MET A 1 -28.88 -6.21 3.12
CA MET A 1 -27.47 -6.70 3.21
C MET A 1 -26.71 -5.77 4.15
N GLY A 2 -26.02 -6.33 5.15
CA GLY A 2 -25.20 -5.55 6.08
C GLY A 2 -24.01 -4.85 5.41
N GLN A 3 -23.52 -3.79 6.04
CA GLN A 3 -22.30 -3.11 5.63
C GLN A 3 -21.06 -4.01 5.81
N LYS A 4 -20.10 -3.87 4.91
CA LYS A 4 -18.83 -4.59 4.99
C LYS A 4 -17.84 -3.76 5.80
N VAL A 5 -17.22 -4.36 6.79
CA VAL A 5 -16.16 -3.75 7.59
C VAL A 5 -14.91 -3.50 6.73
N ASN A 6 -14.13 -2.47 7.08
CA ASN A 6 -12.84 -2.22 6.44
C ASN A 6 -11.88 -3.38 6.75
N PRO A 7 -11.34 -4.06 5.73
CA PRO A 7 -10.48 -5.23 5.96
C PRO A 7 -9.16 -4.90 6.66
N ILE A 8 -8.66 -3.68 6.52
CA ILE A 8 -7.46 -3.22 7.23
C ILE A 8 -7.71 -3.11 8.72
N SER A 9 -8.77 -2.40 9.13
CA SER A 9 -9.11 -2.21 10.54
C SER A 9 -9.43 -3.54 11.24
N ASN A 10 -10.05 -4.48 10.52
CA ASN A 10 -10.36 -5.81 11.06
C ASN A 10 -9.12 -6.69 11.33
N ARG A 11 -7.96 -6.31 10.78
CA ARG A 11 -6.69 -7.04 10.89
C ARG A 11 -5.63 -6.30 11.70
N LEU A 12 -5.98 -5.13 12.24
CA LEU A 12 -5.10 -4.38 13.14
C LEU A 12 -4.82 -5.21 14.41
N GLY A 13 -3.57 -5.23 14.83
CA GLY A 13 -3.13 -6.02 15.96
C GLY A 13 -2.94 -7.52 15.70
N ILE A 14 -3.36 -8.04 14.54
CA ILE A 14 -3.22 -9.46 14.16
C ILE A 14 -2.08 -9.63 13.16
N ILE A 15 -2.21 -9.03 11.98
CA ILE A 15 -1.19 -9.10 10.92
C ILE A 15 -0.68 -7.74 10.47
N ARG A 16 -1.32 -6.65 10.90
CA ARG A 16 -0.99 -5.28 10.52
C ARG A 16 -0.90 -4.39 11.76
N GLY A 17 0.12 -3.53 11.78
CA GLY A 17 0.28 -2.48 12.77
C GLY A 17 -0.45 -1.20 12.36
N TRP A 18 -0.37 -0.20 13.21
CA TRP A 18 -0.93 1.13 12.98
C TRP A 18 -0.03 1.95 12.03
N ASP A 19 -0.64 2.86 11.29
CA ASP A 19 0.10 3.82 10.46
C ASP A 19 0.55 5.05 11.26
N SER A 20 0.10 5.22 12.49
CA SER A 20 0.59 6.21 13.47
C SER A 20 1.02 5.48 14.73
N ASN A 21 2.32 5.50 15.05
CA ASN A 21 2.93 4.79 16.17
C ASN A 21 3.46 5.79 17.18
N TRP A 22 2.66 6.12 18.18
CA TRP A 22 3.05 6.98 19.26
C TRP A 22 2.13 6.84 20.46
N PHE A 23 2.62 7.19 21.60
CA PHE A 23 1.86 7.23 22.84
C PHE A 23 1.38 8.68 23.10
N GLY A 24 0.07 8.87 23.27
CA GLY A 24 -0.54 10.15 23.57
C GLY A 24 -0.99 10.21 25.01
N GLY A 25 -0.50 11.20 25.76
CA GLY A 25 -1.00 11.53 27.09
C GLY A 25 -2.19 12.49 27.00
N ARG A 26 -2.13 13.62 27.73
CA ARG A 26 -3.18 14.65 27.75
C ARG A 26 -3.44 15.30 26.38
N ASN A 27 -2.41 15.41 25.53
CA ASN A 27 -2.47 16.06 24.21
C ASN A 27 -2.82 15.08 23.07
N PHE A 28 -3.52 13.98 23.39
CA PHE A 28 -3.87 12.96 22.39
C PHE A 28 -4.71 13.53 21.22
N GLY A 29 -5.72 14.35 21.53
CA GLY A 29 -6.59 14.96 20.52
C GLY A 29 -5.84 15.88 19.57
N ASP A 30 -4.96 16.73 20.10
CA ASP A 30 -4.17 17.68 19.30
C ASP A 30 -3.19 16.94 18.38
N ASN A 31 -2.53 15.91 18.88
CA ASN A 31 -1.63 15.07 18.07
C ASN A 31 -2.37 14.39 16.91
N ILE A 32 -3.61 13.91 17.09
CA ILE A 32 -4.42 13.33 16.01
C ILE A 32 -4.78 14.38 14.96
N LEU A 33 -5.15 15.59 15.40
CA LEU A 33 -5.45 16.67 14.47
C LEU A 33 -4.23 17.08 13.66
N GLU A 34 -3.05 17.16 14.29
CA GLU A 34 -1.79 17.39 13.58
C GLU A 34 -1.49 16.28 12.57
N ASP A 35 -1.60 15.00 12.96
CA ASP A 35 -1.39 13.87 12.03
C ASP A 35 -2.34 13.95 10.83
N SER A 36 -3.58 14.29 11.05
CA SER A 36 -4.56 14.48 9.97
C SER A 36 -4.17 15.62 9.02
N LYS A 37 -3.69 16.76 9.56
CA LYS A 37 -3.21 17.90 8.78
C LYS A 37 -1.98 17.50 7.94
N ILE A 38 -0.99 16.82 8.56
CA ILE A 38 0.23 16.34 7.90
C ILE A 38 -0.13 15.39 6.75
N ARG A 39 -1.01 14.42 6.97
CA ARG A 39 -1.42 13.45 5.92
C ARG A 39 -2.12 14.15 4.76
N LYS A 40 -3.07 15.02 5.03
CA LYS A 40 -3.78 15.79 3.99
C LYS A 40 -2.83 16.67 3.17
N TYR A 41 -1.89 17.34 3.84
CA TYR A 41 -0.88 18.17 3.19
C TYR A 41 0.02 17.33 2.28
N LEU A 42 0.57 16.22 2.80
CA LEU A 42 1.45 15.33 2.02
C LEU A 42 0.73 14.64 0.86
N ASP A 43 -0.52 14.20 1.04
CA ASP A 43 -1.31 13.61 -0.05
C ASP A 43 -1.56 14.61 -1.20
N ALA A 44 -1.81 15.88 -0.88
CA ALA A 44 -1.99 16.93 -1.86
C ALA A 44 -0.66 17.27 -2.58
N ARG A 45 0.41 17.49 -1.82
CA ARG A 45 1.73 17.90 -2.34
C ARG A 45 2.39 16.80 -3.16
N LEU A 46 2.25 15.54 -2.72
CA LEU A 46 2.87 14.38 -3.32
C LEU A 46 1.92 13.60 -4.27
N ALA A 47 0.88 14.22 -4.77
CA ALA A 47 -0.09 13.57 -5.65
C ALA A 47 0.55 12.91 -6.88
N LYS A 48 1.64 13.48 -7.42
CA LYS A 48 2.40 12.94 -8.58
C LYS A 48 3.31 11.76 -8.22
N ALA A 49 3.74 11.64 -6.97
CA ALA A 49 4.69 10.64 -6.52
C ALA A 49 4.09 9.25 -6.29
N SER A 50 2.78 9.07 -6.43
CA SER A 50 2.08 7.79 -6.21
C SER A 50 2.38 7.22 -4.81
N VAL A 51 2.04 8.00 -3.78
CA VAL A 51 2.19 7.61 -2.38
C VAL A 51 1.25 6.43 -2.07
N SER A 52 1.79 5.40 -1.45
CA SER A 52 1.10 4.23 -0.93
C SER A 52 0.49 4.52 0.44
N ARG A 53 1.35 4.77 1.41
CA ARG A 53 0.96 5.09 2.78
C ARG A 53 1.98 6.00 3.44
N ILE A 54 1.54 6.70 4.48
CA ILE A 54 2.36 7.59 5.30
C ILE A 54 2.32 7.05 6.72
N VAL A 55 3.49 6.68 7.25
CA VAL A 55 3.63 6.25 8.64
C VAL A 55 4.23 7.38 9.44
N ILE A 56 3.64 7.65 10.61
CA ILE A 56 4.04 8.74 11.50
C ILE A 56 4.45 8.14 12.83
N GLU A 57 5.69 8.40 13.23
CA GLU A 57 6.23 8.05 14.54
C GLU A 57 6.52 9.34 15.29
N ARG A 58 6.06 9.44 16.54
CA ARG A 58 6.25 10.63 17.34
C ARG A 58 7.06 10.31 18.59
N THR A 59 8.11 11.08 18.78
CA THR A 59 8.81 11.22 20.06
C THR A 59 8.47 12.58 20.68
N PRO A 60 8.80 12.85 21.94
CA PRO A 60 8.51 14.15 22.55
C PRO A 60 9.04 15.36 21.77
N LYS A 61 10.19 15.23 21.12
CA LYS A 61 10.89 16.34 20.42
C LYS A 61 10.85 16.22 18.89
N LEU A 62 10.71 15.01 18.35
CA LEU A 62 10.88 14.74 16.93
C LEU A 62 9.68 13.97 16.37
N ILE A 63 9.23 14.36 15.18
CA ILE A 63 8.23 13.62 14.39
C ILE A 63 8.95 12.99 13.20
N THR A 64 8.96 11.66 13.14
CA THR A 64 9.51 10.93 12.01
C THR A 64 8.37 10.52 11.08
N ILE A 65 8.42 10.99 9.84
CA ILE A 65 7.42 10.71 8.81
C ILE A 65 8.05 9.81 7.77
N THR A 66 7.58 8.57 7.66
CA THR A 66 8.04 7.65 6.63
C THR A 66 7.01 7.60 5.50
N VAL A 67 7.42 8.04 4.32
CA VAL A 67 6.57 8.08 3.11
C VAL A 67 6.91 6.88 2.23
N CYS A 68 5.95 5.94 2.09
CA CYS A 68 6.08 4.82 1.17
C CYS A 68 5.58 5.23 -0.22
N THR A 69 6.43 5.14 -1.23
CA THR A 69 6.14 5.59 -2.60
C THR A 69 6.70 4.63 -3.66
N SER A 70 6.09 4.61 -4.82
CA SER A 70 6.65 3.90 -5.99
C SER A 70 7.65 4.73 -6.78
N ARG A 71 7.72 6.05 -6.53
CA ARG A 71 8.60 6.98 -7.27
C ARG A 71 9.36 7.89 -6.31
N PRO A 72 10.39 7.36 -5.61
CA PRO A 72 11.13 8.13 -4.61
C PRO A 72 11.83 9.35 -5.20
N GLY A 73 12.32 9.27 -6.45
CA GLY A 73 13.01 10.37 -7.10
C GLY A 73 12.21 11.67 -7.22
N ILE A 74 10.87 11.59 -7.30
CA ILE A 74 10.01 12.77 -7.34
C ILE A 74 9.96 13.48 -5.99
N ILE A 75 10.05 12.72 -4.89
CA ILE A 75 10.03 13.28 -3.53
C ILE A 75 11.41 13.85 -3.18
N ILE A 76 12.48 13.15 -3.55
CA ILE A 76 13.86 13.57 -3.23
C ILE A 76 14.21 14.83 -4.02
N GLY A 77 13.84 14.86 -5.31
CA GLY A 77 14.21 15.95 -6.20
C GLY A 77 15.69 15.98 -6.55
N LYS A 78 16.15 17.04 -7.19
CA LYS A 78 17.56 17.22 -7.52
C LYS A 78 18.35 17.59 -6.25
N GLY A 79 19.29 16.74 -5.87
CA GLY A 79 20.16 16.98 -4.70
C GLY A 79 19.44 17.07 -3.34
N GLY A 80 18.20 16.58 -3.21
CA GLY A 80 17.45 16.62 -1.95
C GLY A 80 16.65 17.90 -1.70
N ALA A 81 16.68 18.87 -2.61
CA ALA A 81 16.05 20.18 -2.44
C ALA A 81 14.53 20.11 -2.16
N GLU A 82 13.81 19.13 -2.74
CA GLU A 82 12.38 19.00 -2.50
C GLU A 82 12.07 18.45 -1.10
N VAL A 83 12.93 17.56 -0.56
CA VAL A 83 12.78 17.07 0.83
C VAL A 83 13.00 18.18 1.83
N ASP A 84 13.98 19.05 1.59
CA ASP A 84 14.28 20.14 2.52
C ASP A 84 13.15 21.18 2.50
N LYS A 85 12.60 21.53 1.35
CA LYS A 85 11.39 22.34 1.24
C LYS A 85 10.19 21.71 1.97
N LEU A 86 9.98 20.40 1.81
CA LEU A 86 8.92 19.69 2.52
C LEU A 86 9.11 19.75 4.04
N LYS A 87 10.35 19.64 4.54
CA LYS A 87 10.64 19.79 5.98
C LYS A 87 10.27 21.19 6.47
N GLU A 88 10.67 22.24 5.72
CA GLU A 88 10.34 23.63 6.08
C GLU A 88 8.84 23.90 6.05
N GLU A 89 8.13 23.36 5.05
CA GLU A 89 6.69 23.49 4.94
C GLU A 89 5.96 22.76 6.09
N LEU A 90 6.42 21.58 6.47
CA LEU A 90 5.89 20.81 7.61
C LEU A 90 6.19 21.47 8.97
N LYS A 91 7.35 22.11 9.13
CA LYS A 91 7.67 22.91 10.35
C LYS A 91 6.71 24.07 10.56
N LYS A 92 6.02 24.55 9.51
CA LYS A 92 4.96 25.58 9.67
C LYS A 92 3.63 25.00 10.17
N ILE A 93 3.45 23.68 10.07
CA ILE A 93 2.24 22.97 10.48
C ILE A 93 2.36 22.44 11.91
N THR A 94 3.61 22.09 12.30
CA THR A 94 3.94 21.46 13.60
C THR A 94 5.02 22.25 14.31
N ASP A 95 4.88 22.37 15.63
CA ASP A 95 5.89 23.06 16.48
C ASP A 95 7.12 22.21 16.78
N LYS A 96 7.17 20.97 16.28
CA LYS A 96 8.24 20.00 16.54
C LYS A 96 9.15 19.83 15.33
N ASP A 97 10.37 19.34 15.59
CA ASP A 97 11.25 18.97 14.50
C ASP A 97 10.70 17.81 13.69
N VAL A 98 10.86 17.89 12.35
CA VAL A 98 10.34 16.90 11.41
C VAL A 98 11.50 16.22 10.67
N GLN A 99 11.52 14.90 10.71
CA GLN A 99 12.40 14.06 9.89
C GLN A 99 11.55 13.32 8.86
N ILE A 100 11.98 13.33 7.60
CA ILE A 100 11.29 12.62 6.51
C ILE A 100 12.16 11.47 6.05
N ASN A 101 11.62 10.26 6.13
CA ASN A 101 12.21 9.06 5.57
C ASN A 101 11.40 8.63 4.34
N ILE A 102 12.08 8.17 3.29
CA ILE A 102 11.44 7.75 2.04
C ILE A 102 11.70 6.27 1.87
N PHE A 103 10.62 5.51 1.70
CA PHE A 103 10.67 4.07 1.45
C PHE A 103 10.11 3.74 0.08
N GLU A 104 10.86 2.98 -0.71
CA GLU A 104 10.44 2.55 -2.04
C GLU A 104 9.57 1.29 -2.00
N VAL A 105 8.42 1.35 -2.65
CA VAL A 105 7.53 0.20 -2.85
C VAL A 105 7.97 -0.55 -4.11
N LYS A 106 8.61 -1.70 -3.95
CA LYS A 106 9.15 -2.52 -5.05
C LYS A 106 8.06 -3.06 -5.99
N LYS A 107 6.86 -3.37 -5.48
CA LYS A 107 5.73 -3.93 -6.26
C LYS A 107 4.50 -3.03 -6.16
N PRO A 108 4.44 -1.93 -6.93
CA PRO A 108 3.35 -0.95 -6.83
C PRO A 108 1.98 -1.51 -7.23
N ASP A 109 1.93 -2.49 -8.13
CA ASP A 109 0.68 -3.10 -8.59
C ASP A 109 0.03 -4.04 -7.53
N LEU A 110 0.75 -4.37 -6.45
CA LEU A 110 0.21 -5.08 -5.28
C LEU A 110 -0.28 -4.14 -4.17
N ASP A 111 -0.16 -2.84 -4.37
CA ASP A 111 -0.61 -1.83 -3.41
C ASP A 111 -1.96 -1.24 -3.83
N ALA A 112 -2.97 -1.43 -2.98
CA ALA A 112 -4.34 -1.00 -3.29
C ALA A 112 -4.45 0.52 -3.47
N ASN A 113 -3.68 1.33 -2.71
CA ASN A 113 -3.69 2.79 -2.80
C ASN A 113 -3.16 3.27 -4.14
N ILE A 114 -2.02 2.73 -4.58
CA ILE A 114 -1.40 3.11 -5.85
C ILE A 114 -2.30 2.71 -7.01
N VAL A 115 -2.84 1.49 -6.97
CA VAL A 115 -3.77 0.98 -8.00
C VAL A 115 -5.05 1.81 -8.03
N GLY A 116 -5.64 2.13 -6.88
CA GLY A 116 -6.84 2.97 -6.79
C GLY A 116 -6.63 4.37 -7.38
N LYS A 117 -5.54 5.04 -6.99
CA LYS A 117 -5.13 6.35 -7.55
C LYS A 117 -4.88 6.27 -9.07
N SER A 118 -4.30 5.17 -9.57
CA SER A 118 -4.07 4.96 -10.99
C SER A 118 -5.36 4.81 -11.78
N ILE A 119 -6.32 4.03 -11.27
CA ILE A 119 -7.64 3.87 -11.89
C ILE A 119 -8.37 5.21 -11.89
N ALA A 120 -8.36 5.96 -10.78
CA ALA A 120 -9.00 7.27 -10.67
C ALA A 120 -8.48 8.23 -11.76
N ARG A 121 -7.14 8.37 -11.89
CA ARG A 121 -6.52 9.22 -12.91
C ARG A 121 -6.88 8.81 -14.35
N GLN A 122 -6.97 7.51 -14.63
CA GLN A 122 -7.35 7.02 -15.96
C GLN A 122 -8.82 7.35 -16.28
N VAL A 123 -9.70 7.23 -15.29
CA VAL A 123 -11.12 7.58 -15.42
C VAL A 123 -11.30 9.10 -15.60
N GLU A 124 -10.58 9.92 -14.85
CA GLU A 124 -10.53 11.38 -15.01
C GLU A 124 -9.99 11.77 -16.39
N GLY A 125 -9.01 11.01 -16.91
CA GLY A 125 -8.47 11.12 -18.28
C GLY A 125 -9.40 10.59 -19.37
N LYS A 126 -10.69 10.34 -19.07
CA LYS A 126 -11.73 9.85 -20.00
C LYS A 126 -11.47 8.45 -20.59
N ILE A 127 -10.62 7.64 -19.98
CA ILE A 127 -10.48 6.23 -20.36
C ILE A 127 -11.72 5.47 -19.84
N ALA A 128 -12.26 4.58 -20.67
CA ALA A 128 -13.40 3.74 -20.27
C ALA A 128 -13.05 2.95 -18.98
N TYR A 129 -13.85 3.12 -17.93
CA TYR A 129 -13.61 2.50 -16.61
C TYR A 129 -13.42 0.98 -16.69
N ARG A 130 -14.13 0.29 -17.59
CA ARG A 130 -13.96 -1.16 -17.79
C ARG A 130 -12.57 -1.53 -18.29
N ARG A 131 -11.99 -0.71 -19.18
CA ARG A 131 -10.63 -0.91 -19.69
C ARG A 131 -9.60 -0.65 -18.61
N ALA A 132 -9.76 0.45 -17.85
CA ALA A 132 -8.87 0.80 -16.74
C ALA A 132 -8.85 -0.30 -15.67
N ILE A 133 -10.01 -0.80 -15.27
CA ILE A 133 -10.13 -1.87 -14.26
C ILE A 133 -9.54 -3.19 -14.78
N LYS A 134 -9.84 -3.61 -16.01
CA LYS A 134 -9.27 -4.85 -16.59
C LYS A 134 -7.75 -4.79 -16.65
N MET A 135 -7.18 -3.65 -17.01
CA MET A 135 -5.72 -3.45 -17.06
C MET A 135 -5.11 -3.54 -15.66
N ALA A 136 -5.71 -2.89 -14.67
CA ALA A 136 -5.25 -2.95 -13.28
C ALA A 136 -5.31 -4.38 -12.72
N ILE A 137 -6.38 -5.12 -13.00
CA ILE A 137 -6.52 -6.52 -12.60
C ILE A 137 -5.42 -7.39 -13.24
N ALA A 138 -5.20 -7.25 -14.56
CA ALA A 138 -4.17 -8.01 -15.27
C ALA A 138 -2.77 -7.75 -14.71
N ASN A 139 -2.43 -6.49 -14.42
CA ASN A 139 -1.15 -6.14 -13.82
C ASN A 139 -0.97 -6.72 -12.42
N ALA A 140 -1.97 -6.60 -11.55
CA ALA A 140 -1.90 -7.14 -10.19
C ALA A 140 -1.74 -8.67 -10.19
N MET A 141 -2.48 -9.39 -11.06
CA MET A 141 -2.34 -10.84 -11.20
C MET A 141 -0.97 -11.25 -11.74
N ARG A 142 -0.41 -10.49 -12.69
CA ARG A 142 0.95 -10.70 -13.22
C ARG A 142 2.02 -10.55 -12.15
N MET A 143 1.84 -9.61 -11.22
CA MET A 143 2.76 -9.37 -10.09
C MET A 143 2.63 -10.39 -8.97
N GLY A 144 1.70 -11.35 -9.08
CA GLY A 144 1.54 -12.46 -8.14
C GLY A 144 0.52 -12.20 -7.04
N ALA A 145 -0.51 -11.37 -7.27
CA ALA A 145 -1.65 -11.30 -6.37
C ALA A 145 -2.45 -12.63 -6.42
N GLU A 146 -2.86 -13.17 -5.27
CA GLU A 146 -3.78 -14.32 -5.23
C GLU A 146 -5.18 -13.97 -5.73
N GLY A 147 -5.57 -12.72 -5.56
CA GLY A 147 -6.82 -12.21 -6.08
C GLY A 147 -6.98 -10.72 -5.90
N ILE A 148 -7.77 -10.16 -6.78
CA ILE A 148 -8.13 -8.74 -6.76
C ILE A 148 -9.63 -8.58 -6.96
N LYS A 149 -10.19 -7.60 -6.26
CA LYS A 149 -11.57 -7.17 -6.40
C LYS A 149 -11.59 -5.65 -6.52
N VAL A 150 -12.18 -5.15 -7.58
CA VAL A 150 -12.38 -3.73 -7.82
C VAL A 150 -13.87 -3.45 -7.93
N GLN A 151 -14.34 -2.43 -7.23
CA GLN A 151 -15.71 -1.97 -7.28
C GLN A 151 -15.72 -0.50 -7.65
N ILE A 152 -16.55 -0.14 -8.60
CA ILE A 152 -16.80 1.24 -8.98
C ILE A 152 -18.29 1.57 -8.78
N CYS A 153 -18.57 2.77 -8.31
CA CYS A 153 -19.93 3.22 -8.00
C CYS A 153 -20.10 4.69 -8.40
N GLY A 154 -21.24 5.02 -8.96
CA GLY A 154 -21.59 6.38 -9.38
C GLY A 154 -22.26 6.42 -10.75
N ARG A 155 -22.23 7.57 -11.40
CA ARG A 155 -22.79 7.79 -12.75
C ARG A 155 -21.84 7.27 -13.82
N LEU A 156 -21.82 5.94 -13.99
CA LEU A 156 -20.92 5.26 -14.92
C LEU A 156 -21.25 5.66 -16.38
N ASN A 157 -20.23 6.10 -17.12
CA ASN A 157 -20.34 6.63 -18.49
C ASN A 157 -21.31 7.81 -18.62
N GLY A 158 -21.56 8.57 -17.57
CA GLY A 158 -22.44 9.72 -17.60
C GLY A 158 -23.95 9.38 -17.49
N ALA A 159 -24.31 8.13 -17.18
CA ALA A 159 -25.71 7.75 -16.99
C ALA A 159 -26.36 8.57 -15.87
N GLU A 160 -27.63 8.93 -15.99
CA GLU A 160 -28.36 9.69 -14.96
C GLU A 160 -28.46 8.92 -13.65
N MET A 161 -28.81 7.63 -13.74
CA MET A 161 -28.90 6.78 -12.56
C MET A 161 -27.52 6.23 -12.18
N ALA A 162 -27.13 6.45 -10.93
CA ALA A 162 -25.93 5.85 -10.37
C ALA A 162 -26.09 4.34 -10.25
N ARG A 163 -25.06 3.61 -10.62
CA ARG A 163 -25.01 2.16 -10.44
C ARG A 163 -23.65 1.71 -9.91
N LYS A 164 -23.63 0.48 -9.45
CA LYS A 164 -22.46 -0.16 -8.86
C LYS A 164 -22.08 -1.36 -9.69
N GLU A 165 -20.85 -1.36 -10.20
CA GLU A 165 -20.29 -2.51 -10.90
C GLU A 165 -19.09 -3.06 -10.10
N MET A 166 -18.90 -4.38 -10.15
CA MET A 166 -17.85 -5.07 -9.41
C MET A 166 -17.17 -6.08 -10.31
N PHE A 167 -15.84 -6.05 -10.31
CA PHE A 167 -14.99 -6.98 -11.03
C PHE A 167 -14.13 -7.73 -10.02
N LYS A 168 -14.10 -9.06 -10.11
CA LYS A 168 -13.32 -9.90 -9.20
C LYS A 168 -12.61 -10.98 -10.01
N VAL A 169 -11.32 -11.18 -9.71
CA VAL A 169 -10.50 -12.28 -10.24
C VAL A 169 -9.71 -12.88 -9.09
N GLY A 170 -9.59 -14.21 -9.08
CA GLY A 170 -8.88 -14.94 -8.04
C GLY A 170 -9.60 -14.98 -6.68
N ARG A 171 -8.83 -15.28 -5.64
CA ARG A 171 -9.30 -15.50 -4.27
C ARG A 171 -9.16 -14.23 -3.44
N SER A 172 -10.22 -13.81 -2.74
CA SER A 172 -10.18 -12.68 -1.78
C SER A 172 -10.99 -13.03 -0.53
N PRO A 173 -10.42 -13.80 0.42
CA PRO A 173 -11.12 -14.29 1.60
C PRO A 173 -11.19 -13.20 2.67
N LEU A 174 -12.29 -12.43 2.71
CA LEU A 174 -12.46 -11.32 3.67
C LEU A 174 -12.64 -11.79 5.12
N HIS A 175 -13.16 -13.00 5.33
CA HIS A 175 -13.39 -13.56 6.66
C HIS A 175 -12.13 -14.17 7.29
N THR A 176 -11.12 -14.52 6.50
CA THR A 176 -9.86 -15.09 6.98
C THR A 176 -8.97 -13.97 7.52
N LEU A 177 -8.79 -13.88 8.84
CA LEU A 177 -8.01 -12.81 9.48
C LEU A 177 -6.52 -12.89 9.17
N ARG A 178 -5.98 -14.09 8.91
CA ARG A 178 -4.58 -14.30 8.50
C ARG A 178 -4.29 -13.91 7.04
N ALA A 179 -5.32 -13.66 6.22
CA ALA A 179 -5.13 -13.21 4.85
C ALA A 179 -4.68 -11.75 4.81
N ASP A 180 -3.55 -11.46 4.15
CA ASP A 180 -3.04 -10.10 3.94
C ASP A 180 -3.82 -9.44 2.81
N ILE A 181 -4.76 -8.58 3.17
CA ILE A 181 -5.64 -7.89 2.22
C ILE A 181 -5.39 -6.40 2.33
N GLU A 182 -4.82 -5.85 1.28
CA GLU A 182 -4.73 -4.42 1.07
C GLU A 182 -6.07 -3.87 0.58
N TYR A 183 -6.46 -2.71 1.10
CA TYR A 183 -7.72 -2.07 0.77
C TYR A 183 -7.51 -0.57 0.57
N CYS A 184 -8.20 -0.04 -0.43
CA CYS A 184 -8.25 1.40 -0.66
C CYS A 184 -9.65 1.83 -1.10
N GLN A 185 -10.06 3.00 -0.62
CA GLN A 185 -11.19 3.73 -1.15
C GLN A 185 -10.68 5.04 -1.73
N TRP A 186 -11.00 5.30 -3.00
CA TRP A 186 -10.60 6.50 -3.70
C TRP A 186 -11.76 7.08 -4.51
N GLU A 187 -11.69 8.34 -4.81
CA GLU A 187 -12.69 9.05 -5.59
C GLU A 187 -12.07 9.62 -6.86
N ALA A 188 -12.79 9.53 -7.97
CA ALA A 188 -12.42 10.13 -9.25
C ALA A 188 -13.41 11.26 -9.56
N LEU A 189 -12.89 12.47 -9.76
CA LEU A 189 -13.69 13.62 -10.11
C LEU A 189 -13.92 13.66 -11.62
N THR A 190 -15.15 13.40 -12.06
CA THR A 190 -15.54 13.50 -13.46
C THR A 190 -16.42 14.70 -13.71
N LYS A 191 -16.59 15.08 -14.98
CA LYS A 191 -17.49 16.19 -15.35
C LYS A 191 -18.94 16.01 -14.90
N VAL A 192 -19.37 14.76 -14.69
CA VAL A 192 -20.76 14.38 -14.34
C VAL A 192 -20.94 14.18 -12.85
N GLY A 193 -19.85 14.15 -12.07
CA GLY A 193 -19.86 13.93 -10.63
C GLY A 193 -18.74 13.02 -10.17
N LEU A 194 -18.75 12.68 -8.88
CA LEU A 194 -17.77 11.79 -8.25
C LEU A 194 -18.08 10.33 -8.52
N LEU A 195 -17.04 9.56 -8.85
CA LEU A 195 -17.08 8.11 -8.94
C LEU A 195 -16.28 7.51 -7.79
N GLY A 196 -16.93 6.74 -6.93
CA GLY A 196 -16.27 6.02 -5.84
C GLY A 196 -15.63 4.73 -6.33
N ILE A 197 -14.34 4.54 -6.04
CA ILE A 197 -13.55 3.36 -6.40
C ILE A 197 -13.10 2.68 -5.13
N LYS A 198 -13.37 1.37 -5.01
CA LYS A 198 -12.88 0.53 -3.91
C LYS A 198 -12.07 -0.62 -4.48
N VAL A 199 -10.87 -0.80 -3.95
CA VAL A 199 -9.93 -1.84 -4.40
C VAL A 199 -9.56 -2.73 -3.23
N TRP A 200 -9.61 -4.04 -3.43
CA TRP A 200 -9.12 -5.07 -2.51
C TRP A 200 -8.11 -5.92 -3.25
N ILE A 201 -6.92 -6.08 -2.69
CA ILE A 201 -5.87 -6.92 -3.25
C ILE A 201 -5.45 -7.93 -2.18
N CYS A 202 -5.56 -9.21 -2.49
CA CYS A 202 -5.09 -10.29 -1.63
C CYS A 202 -3.67 -10.66 -2.03
N ARG A 203 -2.73 -10.50 -1.11
CA ARG A 203 -1.32 -10.85 -1.31
C ARG A 203 -1.01 -12.30 -0.94
N GLY A 204 -1.89 -12.93 -0.16
CA GLY A 204 -1.72 -14.28 0.34
C GLY A 204 -2.06 -14.40 1.82
N GLU A 205 -1.73 -15.53 2.43
CA GLU A 205 -1.98 -15.79 3.85
C GLU A 205 -0.65 -15.72 4.62
N VAL A 206 -0.68 -15.08 5.79
CA VAL A 206 0.47 -14.95 6.69
C VAL A 206 0.34 -15.99 7.81
N TYR A 207 1.36 -16.83 7.94
CA TYR A 207 1.47 -17.82 9.00
C TYR A 207 2.55 -17.43 10.00
N GLY A 208 2.31 -17.70 11.27
CA GLY A 208 3.22 -17.35 12.36
C GLY A 208 3.00 -15.95 12.93
N LYS A 209 3.81 -15.59 13.93
CA LYS A 209 3.81 -14.25 14.52
C LYS A 209 4.48 -13.27 13.57
N ARG A 210 3.83 -12.15 13.29
CA ARG A 210 4.39 -11.05 12.52
C ARG A 210 4.73 -9.90 13.46
N ASP A 211 5.88 -9.29 13.24
CA ASP A 211 6.21 -8.04 13.91
C ASP A 211 5.26 -6.95 13.42
N LEU A 212 4.52 -6.37 14.35
CA LEU A 212 3.55 -5.32 14.07
C LEU A 212 4.22 -3.93 13.96
N ALA A 213 5.49 -3.85 14.34
CA ALA A 213 6.28 -2.64 14.14
C ALA A 213 6.42 -2.34 12.64
N PRO A 214 6.41 -1.07 12.23
CA PRO A 214 6.62 -0.70 10.84
C PRO A 214 8.09 -0.94 10.45
N ASN A 215 8.43 -2.20 10.17
CA ASN A 215 9.75 -2.57 9.70
C ASN A 215 9.91 -2.13 8.25
N PHE A 216 10.56 -0.98 8.05
CA PHE A 216 10.99 -0.48 6.74
C PHE A 216 12.35 -1.03 6.32
N THR A 217 12.95 -1.89 7.13
CA THR A 217 14.14 -2.64 6.75
C THR A 217 13.76 -3.53 5.57
N GLN A 218 14.49 -3.43 4.47
CA GLN A 218 14.34 -4.31 3.32
C GLN A 218 14.29 -5.74 3.82
N GLU A 219 13.19 -6.43 3.58
CA GLU A 219 13.16 -7.89 3.75
C GLU A 219 14.35 -8.42 2.95
N LYS A 220 15.41 -8.81 3.65
CA LYS A 220 16.46 -9.61 3.05
C LYS A 220 15.71 -10.83 2.55
N GLU A 221 15.60 -10.97 1.23
CA GLU A 221 15.16 -12.21 0.62
C GLU A 221 15.99 -13.31 1.30
N THR A 222 15.36 -14.05 2.19
CA THR A 222 15.88 -15.34 2.62
C THR A 222 15.82 -16.22 1.39
N ARG A 223 16.86 -16.08 0.54
CA ARG A 223 17.19 -17.09 -0.46
C ARG A 223 17.36 -18.37 0.35
N GLY A 224 16.32 -19.18 0.34
CA GLY A 224 16.36 -20.50 0.91
C GLY A 224 17.54 -21.23 0.29
N ASN A 225 18.61 -21.36 1.07
CA ASN A 225 19.75 -22.16 0.76
C ASN A 225 19.31 -23.63 0.88
N ASN A 226 18.51 -24.07 -0.08
CA ASN A 226 18.24 -25.50 -0.30
C ASN A 226 19.47 -26.12 -0.94
N ASN A 227 20.58 -26.12 -0.20
CA ASN A 227 21.69 -27.04 -0.48
C ASN A 227 21.24 -28.42 -0.09
N PHE A 228 20.47 -29.05 -0.96
CA PHE A 228 20.29 -30.49 -0.99
C PHE A 228 21.59 -31.11 -1.53
N ASN A 229 22.63 -31.16 -0.69
CA ASN A 229 23.85 -31.90 -0.94
C ASN A 229 23.62 -33.37 -0.59
N GLY A 230 22.82 -34.05 -1.38
CA GLY A 230 22.57 -35.49 -1.34
C GLY A 230 23.35 -36.25 -2.44
N GLY A 231 24.63 -35.96 -2.57
CA GLY A 231 25.53 -36.73 -3.44
C GLY A 231 25.89 -38.09 -2.84
N ARG A 232 25.09 -39.12 -3.04
CA ARG A 232 25.49 -40.50 -2.82
C ARG A 232 26.60 -40.86 -3.84
N LYS A 233 27.84 -40.86 -3.39
CA LYS A 233 28.96 -41.47 -4.13
C LYS A 233 28.72 -42.96 -4.24
N PHE A 234 28.31 -43.44 -5.41
CA PHE A 234 28.39 -44.83 -5.78
C PHE A 234 29.87 -45.21 -5.96
N ARG A 235 30.37 -46.00 -5.03
CA ARG A 235 31.72 -46.54 -5.02
C ARG A 235 31.71 -47.77 -5.93
N ASN A 236 32.11 -47.64 -7.22
CA ASN A 236 32.38 -48.74 -8.10
C ASN A 236 33.64 -49.51 -7.64
N LYS A 237 33.43 -50.66 -7.01
CA LYS A 237 34.47 -51.67 -6.87
C LYS A 237 34.70 -52.33 -8.25
N ARG A 238 35.75 -51.97 -8.92
CA ARG A 238 36.28 -52.80 -10.01
C ARG A 238 37.12 -53.93 -9.40
N ASN A 239 36.65 -55.15 -9.54
CA ASN A 239 37.45 -56.36 -9.36
C ASN A 239 38.45 -56.40 -10.47
N ASN A 240 39.75 -56.38 -10.10
CA ASN A 240 40.83 -56.86 -10.94
C ASN A 240 41.14 -58.23 -10.48
N ASN A 241 40.82 -59.26 -11.32
CA ASN A 241 41.46 -60.55 -11.33
C ASN A 241 42.03 -60.75 -12.72
N ARG A 242 43.35 -60.95 -12.71
CA ARG A 242 44.30 -61.35 -13.74
C ARG A 242 44.87 -60.28 -14.63
#